data_0d5d5335ad2c21779b205efa945c62ac
#
_entry.id   0d5d5335ad2c21779b205efa945c62ac
#
_cell.length_a   1.000
_cell.length_b   1.000
_cell.length_c   1.000
_cell.angle_alpha   90.00
_cell.angle_beta   90.00
_cell.angle_gamma   90.00
#
_symmetry.space_group_name_H-M   'P 1'
#
loop_
_entity.id
_entity.type
_entity.pdbx_description
1 polymer ?
#
loop_
_entity_poly.entity_id
_entity_poly.type
_entity_poly.pdbx_seq_one_letter_code
_entity_poly.pdbx_strand_id
1 'polypeptide(L)'
;MNSAGAFFVRWRVRLGYPLAIAVLFFARPQPRSILYGALVGLVGLALRAWAAGYLHKQEVLTVTGPYAYTRNPLYLGSAVLALGVAIATRSCISSLLLAVYFAVFYSIVIRREENELRPRHAEDFDRYAAAVPLFFPRLSPAKLSNAGGGAFSPIQYKKNHEWQAAVGFMLLLIVLVLIWRFRTF
;
A
#
# COMPACT_ATOMS: atom_id res chain seq x y z
N MET A 1 -10.24 -2.14 -23.76
CA MET A 1 -9.48 -2.65 -22.58
C MET A 1 -8.06 -2.94 -23.05
N ASN A 2 -7.07 -2.06 -22.76
CA ASN A 2 -5.71 -2.24 -23.27
C ASN A 2 -5.08 -3.48 -22.62
N SER A 3 -4.72 -4.47 -23.46
CA SER A 3 -4.11 -5.75 -23.09
C SER A 3 -2.87 -5.59 -22.16
N ALA A 4 -2.08 -4.55 -22.36
CA ALA A 4 -0.93 -4.22 -21.55
C ALA A 4 -1.27 -3.97 -20.05
N GLY A 5 -2.33 -3.22 -19.77
CA GLY A 5 -2.71 -2.92 -18.37
C GLY A 5 -3.17 -4.17 -17.58
N ALA A 6 -3.91 -5.08 -18.24
CA ALA A 6 -4.31 -6.36 -17.61
C ALA A 6 -3.11 -7.30 -17.41
N PHE A 7 -2.10 -7.21 -18.27
CA PHE A 7 -0.83 -7.90 -18.13
C PHE A 7 -0.10 -7.45 -16.84
N PHE A 8 0.12 -6.14 -16.65
CA PHE A 8 0.84 -5.62 -15.48
C PHE A 8 0.15 -5.94 -14.15
N VAL A 9 -1.20 -5.93 -14.08
CA VAL A 9 -1.92 -6.29 -12.84
C VAL A 9 -1.73 -7.76 -12.47
N ARG A 10 -1.77 -8.67 -13.46
CA ARG A 10 -1.51 -10.10 -13.24
C ARG A 10 -0.06 -10.36 -12.86
N TRP A 11 0.89 -9.68 -13.52
CA TRP A 11 2.31 -9.85 -13.26
C TRP A 11 2.74 -9.24 -11.93
N ARG A 12 2.08 -8.19 -11.45
CA ARG A 12 2.32 -7.64 -10.10
C ARG A 12 2.27 -8.72 -9.03
N VAL A 13 1.19 -9.49 -8.99
CA VAL A 13 1.05 -10.56 -7.97
C VAL A 13 2.08 -11.66 -8.21
N ARG A 14 2.25 -12.10 -9.45
CA ARG A 14 3.21 -13.17 -9.80
C ARG A 14 4.65 -12.79 -9.49
N LEU A 15 5.06 -11.56 -9.78
CA LEU A 15 6.42 -11.07 -9.48
C LEU A 15 6.61 -10.71 -8.00
N GLY A 16 5.55 -10.54 -7.25
CA GLY A 16 5.60 -10.36 -5.80
C GLY A 16 6.22 -11.55 -5.07
N TYR A 17 5.95 -12.79 -5.52
CA TYR A 17 6.51 -13.99 -4.90
C TYR A 17 8.03 -14.10 -5.08
N PRO A 18 8.61 -14.08 -6.29
CA PRO A 18 10.06 -14.11 -6.45
C PRO A 18 10.75 -12.91 -5.82
N LEU A 19 10.10 -11.73 -5.81
CA LEU A 19 10.61 -10.58 -5.07
C LEU A 19 10.71 -10.88 -3.57
N ALA A 20 9.66 -11.44 -2.95
CA ALA A 20 9.67 -11.79 -1.54
C ALA A 20 10.80 -12.79 -1.22
N ILE A 21 11.00 -13.81 -2.06
CA ILE A 21 12.10 -14.75 -1.93
C ILE A 21 13.46 -14.05 -2.02
N ALA A 22 13.66 -13.17 -3.01
CA ALA A 22 14.90 -12.42 -3.17
C ALA A 22 15.17 -11.48 -1.98
N VAL A 23 14.15 -10.77 -1.51
CA VAL A 23 14.23 -9.88 -0.32
C VAL A 23 14.66 -10.67 0.92
N LEU A 24 14.07 -11.84 1.16
CA LEU A 24 14.41 -12.71 2.28
C LEU A 24 15.80 -13.36 2.12
N PHE A 25 16.20 -13.71 0.91
CA PHE A 25 17.51 -14.29 0.62
C PHE A 25 18.65 -13.33 0.98
N PHE A 26 18.51 -12.03 0.62
CA PHE A 26 19.51 -11.00 0.94
C PHE A 26 19.32 -10.40 2.35
N ALA A 27 18.27 -10.75 3.08
CA ALA A 27 18.02 -10.22 4.40
C ALA A 27 19.11 -10.60 5.41
N ARG A 28 19.52 -9.63 6.24
CA ARG A 28 20.47 -9.81 7.36
C ARG A 28 19.89 -9.21 8.64
N PRO A 29 18.72 -9.72 9.08
CA PRO A 29 17.97 -9.12 10.16
C PRO A 29 18.73 -9.23 11.49
N GLN A 30 18.43 -8.26 12.38
CA GLN A 30 18.83 -8.26 13.78
C GLN A 30 17.60 -7.96 14.65
N PRO A 31 17.59 -8.30 15.96
CA PRO A 31 16.42 -8.06 16.80
C PRO A 31 15.95 -6.60 16.78
N ARG A 32 16.90 -5.66 16.83
CA ARG A 32 16.60 -4.21 16.79
C ARG A 32 16.00 -3.80 15.44
N SER A 33 16.54 -4.29 14.32
CA SER A 33 16.01 -3.96 12.99
C SER A 33 14.63 -4.55 12.75
N ILE A 34 14.38 -5.78 13.24
CA ILE A 34 13.05 -6.41 13.19
C ILE A 34 12.06 -5.57 14.02
N LEU A 35 12.44 -5.16 15.23
CA LEU A 35 11.56 -4.34 16.09
C LEU A 35 11.21 -3.01 15.42
N TYR A 36 12.21 -2.23 14.96
CA TYR A 36 11.94 -0.95 14.30
C TYR A 36 11.16 -1.12 13.00
N GLY A 37 11.50 -2.12 12.20
CA GLY A 37 10.76 -2.45 10.99
C GLY A 37 9.31 -2.87 11.26
N ALA A 38 9.08 -3.62 12.36
CA ALA A 38 7.74 -3.99 12.79
C ALA A 38 6.92 -2.75 13.20
N LEU A 39 7.50 -1.82 13.97
CA LEU A 39 6.81 -0.58 14.37
C LEU A 39 6.42 0.28 13.16
N VAL A 40 7.35 0.48 12.22
CA VAL A 40 7.05 1.22 10.98
C VAL A 40 6.02 0.49 10.13
N GLY A 41 6.15 -0.83 10.00
CA GLY A 41 5.18 -1.64 9.25
C GLY A 41 3.78 -1.61 9.85
N LEU A 42 3.64 -1.59 11.18
CA LEU A 42 2.35 -1.42 11.86
C LEU A 42 1.69 -0.09 11.52
N VAL A 43 2.45 1.01 11.42
CA VAL A 43 1.92 2.29 10.92
C VAL A 43 1.38 2.14 9.49
N GLY A 44 2.12 1.45 8.61
CA GLY A 44 1.67 1.14 7.25
C GLY A 44 0.37 0.33 7.21
N LEU A 45 0.26 -0.70 8.06
CA LEU A 45 -0.96 -1.50 8.21
C LEU A 45 -2.14 -0.68 8.74
N ALA A 46 -1.92 0.20 9.72
CA ALA A 46 -2.95 1.08 10.26
C ALA A 46 -3.49 2.05 9.18
N LEU A 47 -2.60 2.65 8.38
CA LEU A 47 -2.97 3.49 7.24
C LEU A 47 -3.79 2.71 6.20
N ARG A 48 -3.40 1.49 5.88
CA ARG A 48 -4.14 0.61 4.96
C ARG A 48 -5.51 0.25 5.51
N ALA A 49 -5.59 -0.14 6.79
CA ALA A 49 -6.85 -0.47 7.44
C ALA A 49 -7.80 0.73 7.44
N TRP A 50 -7.28 1.92 7.76
CA TRP A 50 -8.05 3.15 7.72
C TRP A 50 -8.57 3.43 6.31
N ALA A 51 -7.71 3.35 5.29
CA ALA A 51 -8.11 3.56 3.89
C ALA A 51 -9.16 2.54 3.42
N ALA A 52 -8.96 1.26 3.74
CA ALA A 52 -9.86 0.19 3.32
C ALA A 52 -11.26 0.27 3.95
N GLY A 53 -11.36 0.80 5.17
CA GLY A 53 -12.66 1.02 5.83
C GLY A 53 -13.52 2.11 5.20
N TYR A 54 -12.91 3.02 4.43
CA TYR A 54 -13.61 4.06 3.67
C TYR A 54 -13.84 3.69 2.20
N LEU A 55 -13.08 2.74 1.65
CA LEU A 55 -13.06 2.45 0.22
C LEU A 55 -14.29 1.67 -0.24
N HIS A 56 -15.14 2.30 -1.03
CA HIS A 56 -16.26 1.67 -1.74
C HIS A 56 -15.86 1.43 -3.20
N LYS A 57 -15.24 0.28 -3.47
CA LYS A 57 -14.73 -0.05 -4.81
C LYS A 57 -15.86 -0.03 -5.83
N GLN A 58 -15.66 0.75 -6.91
CA GLN A 58 -16.52 0.82 -8.10
C GLN A 58 -17.94 1.39 -7.89
N GLU A 59 -18.35 1.71 -6.66
CA GLU A 59 -19.70 2.20 -6.37
C GLU A 59 -19.72 3.73 -6.31
N VAL A 60 -18.77 4.33 -5.59
CA VAL A 60 -18.73 5.78 -5.34
C VAL A 60 -17.29 6.28 -5.36
N LEU A 61 -17.08 7.51 -5.85
CA LEU A 61 -15.80 8.20 -5.70
C LEU A 61 -15.60 8.54 -4.22
N THR A 62 -14.72 7.78 -3.54
CA THR A 62 -14.41 8.01 -2.14
C THR A 62 -13.47 9.20 -1.99
N VAL A 63 -13.90 10.27 -1.31
CA VAL A 63 -13.13 11.50 -1.11
C VAL A 63 -13.04 11.91 0.36
N THR A 64 -13.55 11.07 1.27
CA THR A 64 -13.60 11.33 2.74
C THR A 64 -12.55 10.49 3.49
N GLY A 65 -12.38 10.78 4.79
CA GLY A 65 -11.40 10.09 5.62
C GLY A 65 -9.98 10.26 5.09
N PRO A 66 -9.19 9.18 4.94
CA PRO A 66 -7.82 9.26 4.45
C PRO A 66 -7.74 9.75 2.99
N TYR A 67 -8.80 9.58 2.20
CA TYR A 67 -8.89 10.07 0.82
C TYR A 67 -9.02 11.59 0.72
N ALA A 68 -9.35 12.28 1.80
CA ALA A 68 -9.30 13.74 1.84
C ALA A 68 -7.87 14.30 1.98
N TYR A 69 -6.89 13.46 2.32
CA TYR A 69 -5.48 13.85 2.49
C TYR A 69 -4.62 13.49 1.28
N THR A 70 -4.86 12.32 0.69
CA THR A 70 -4.19 11.84 -0.52
C THR A 70 -5.16 10.99 -1.34
N ARG A 71 -5.03 11.02 -2.65
CA ARG A 71 -5.89 10.21 -3.54
C ARG A 71 -5.61 8.71 -3.43
N ASN A 72 -4.42 8.35 -2.94
CA ASN A 72 -3.96 6.97 -2.89
C ASN A 72 -3.48 6.51 -1.49
N PRO A 73 -4.32 6.65 -0.42
CA PRO A 73 -3.92 6.35 0.94
C PRO A 73 -3.58 4.86 1.16
N LEU A 74 -4.22 3.95 0.42
CA LEU A 74 -3.93 2.52 0.47
C LEU A 74 -2.50 2.22 -0.02
N TYR A 75 -2.08 2.91 -1.09
CA TYR A 75 -0.73 2.77 -1.64
C TYR A 75 0.32 3.49 -0.79
N LEU A 76 -0.04 4.61 -0.15
CA LEU A 76 0.80 5.26 0.84
C LEU A 76 1.08 4.31 2.02
N GLY A 77 0.05 3.66 2.56
CA GLY A 77 0.20 2.63 3.59
C GLY A 77 1.07 1.45 3.15
N SER A 78 0.97 1.05 1.86
CA SER A 78 1.85 0.02 1.28
C SER A 78 3.31 0.48 1.21
N ALA A 79 3.57 1.74 0.89
CA ALA A 79 4.93 2.30 0.88
C ALA A 79 5.56 2.30 2.27
N VAL A 80 4.78 2.71 3.29
CA VAL A 80 5.22 2.69 4.69
C VAL A 80 5.45 1.26 5.17
N LEU A 81 4.59 0.31 4.77
CA LEU A 81 4.78 -1.11 5.06
C LEU A 81 6.05 -1.66 4.41
N ALA A 82 6.32 -1.34 3.13
CA ALA A 82 7.53 -1.72 2.43
C ALA A 82 8.79 -1.11 3.07
N LEU A 83 8.71 0.14 3.56
CA LEU A 83 9.79 0.76 4.34
C LEU A 83 10.04 -0.01 5.65
N GLY A 84 8.99 -0.44 6.35
CA GLY A 84 9.10 -1.30 7.53
C GLY A 84 9.84 -2.60 7.21
N VAL A 85 9.51 -3.25 6.10
CA VAL A 85 10.21 -4.47 5.63
C VAL A 85 11.67 -4.16 5.30
N ALA A 86 11.96 -3.08 4.60
CA ALA A 86 13.33 -2.66 4.27
C ALA A 86 14.20 -2.47 5.53
N ILE A 87 13.65 -1.81 6.56
CA ILE A 87 14.32 -1.64 7.86
C ILE A 87 14.54 -3.01 8.54
N ALA A 88 13.51 -3.86 8.57
CA ALA A 88 13.57 -5.16 9.22
C ALA A 88 14.61 -6.08 8.58
N THR A 89 14.74 -6.08 7.26
CA THR A 89 15.71 -6.90 6.51
C THR A 89 17.15 -6.45 6.70
N ARG A 90 17.40 -5.18 7.04
CA ARG A 90 18.74 -4.59 7.22
C ARG A 90 19.68 -4.90 6.06
N SER A 91 19.19 -4.81 4.85
CA SER A 91 19.91 -5.11 3.61
C SER A 91 19.66 -4.04 2.55
N CYS A 92 20.71 -3.40 2.07
CA CYS A 92 20.61 -2.42 0.98
C CYS A 92 20.04 -3.04 -0.30
N ILE A 93 20.39 -4.30 -0.60
CA ILE A 93 19.88 -5.01 -1.79
C ILE A 93 18.36 -5.22 -1.64
N SER A 94 17.92 -5.73 -0.48
CA SER A 94 16.48 -5.93 -0.21
C SER A 94 15.71 -4.61 -0.27
N SER A 95 16.27 -3.53 0.29
CA SER A 95 15.67 -2.19 0.25
C SER A 95 15.57 -1.65 -1.18
N LEU A 96 16.61 -1.82 -1.99
CA LEU A 96 16.61 -1.40 -3.40
C LEU A 96 15.60 -2.19 -4.22
N LEU A 97 15.54 -3.51 -4.04
CA LEU A 97 14.55 -4.36 -4.72
C LEU A 97 13.11 -3.94 -4.39
N LEU A 98 12.82 -3.67 -3.11
CA LEU A 98 11.50 -3.17 -2.68
C LEU A 98 11.20 -1.80 -3.27
N ALA A 99 12.16 -0.87 -3.25
CA ALA A 99 11.99 0.48 -3.77
C ALA A 99 11.72 0.48 -5.29
N VAL A 100 12.51 -0.28 -6.06
CA VAL A 100 12.32 -0.42 -7.51
C VAL A 100 10.96 -1.05 -7.83
N TYR A 101 10.62 -2.15 -7.16
CA TYR A 101 9.33 -2.80 -7.36
C TYR A 101 8.17 -1.86 -7.05
N PHE A 102 8.26 -1.14 -5.92
CA PHE A 102 7.23 -0.18 -5.52
C PHE A 102 7.13 0.95 -6.57
N ALA A 103 8.23 1.58 -6.95
CA ALA A 103 8.24 2.67 -7.90
C ALA A 103 7.65 2.27 -9.26
N VAL A 104 8.02 1.10 -9.77
CA VAL A 104 7.54 0.62 -11.09
C VAL A 104 6.07 0.23 -11.03
N PHE A 105 5.71 -0.73 -10.15
CA PHE A 105 4.37 -1.30 -10.20
C PHE A 105 3.29 -0.37 -9.66
N TYR A 106 3.59 0.41 -8.60
CA TYR A 106 2.58 1.29 -8.03
C TYR A 106 2.34 2.54 -8.87
N SER A 107 3.36 3.10 -9.53
CA SER A 107 3.14 4.21 -10.46
C SER A 107 2.23 3.81 -11.63
N ILE A 108 2.41 2.60 -12.16
CA ILE A 108 1.57 2.07 -13.25
C ILE A 108 0.12 1.85 -12.76
N VAL A 109 -0.02 1.22 -11.59
CA VAL A 109 -1.36 0.89 -11.05
C VAL A 109 -2.13 2.15 -10.65
N ILE A 110 -1.48 3.11 -9.98
CA ILE A 110 -2.09 4.39 -9.59
C ILE A 110 -2.60 5.14 -10.82
N ARG A 111 -1.77 5.30 -11.85
CA ARG A 111 -2.17 5.98 -13.09
C ARG A 111 -3.34 5.26 -13.78
N ARG A 112 -3.32 3.94 -13.76
CA ARG A 112 -4.39 3.14 -14.34
C ARG A 112 -5.71 3.34 -13.58
N GLU A 113 -5.70 3.28 -12.26
CA GLU A 113 -6.90 3.50 -11.43
C GLU A 113 -7.47 4.90 -11.66
N GLU A 114 -6.64 5.94 -11.78
CA GLU A 114 -7.10 7.29 -12.12
C GLU A 114 -7.74 7.35 -13.50
N ASN A 115 -7.12 6.71 -14.50
CA ASN A 115 -7.68 6.64 -15.85
C ASN A 115 -9.00 5.84 -15.93
N GLU A 116 -9.24 4.90 -15.01
CA GLU A 116 -10.51 4.17 -14.92
C GLU A 116 -11.58 4.95 -14.13
N LEU A 117 -11.17 5.75 -13.13
CA LEU A 117 -12.09 6.56 -12.32
C LEU A 117 -12.54 7.84 -13.04
N ARG A 118 -11.65 8.50 -13.76
CA ARG A 118 -11.92 9.76 -14.44
C ARG A 118 -13.12 9.75 -15.39
N PRO A 119 -13.28 8.76 -16.29
CA PRO A 119 -14.45 8.67 -17.18
C PRO A 119 -15.76 8.39 -16.43
N ARG A 120 -15.67 7.74 -15.25
CA ARG A 120 -16.86 7.37 -14.47
C ARG A 120 -17.41 8.51 -13.63
N HIS A 121 -16.56 9.43 -13.19
CA HIS A 121 -16.90 10.50 -12.25
C HIS A 121 -16.59 11.91 -12.79
N ALA A 122 -16.11 12.02 -14.02
CA ALA A 122 -15.86 13.24 -14.79
C ALA A 122 -15.52 14.49 -13.93
N GLU A 123 -16.46 15.43 -13.81
CA GLU A 123 -16.26 16.70 -13.10
C GLU A 123 -15.93 16.53 -11.60
N ASP A 124 -16.51 15.53 -10.93
CA ASP A 124 -16.27 15.30 -9.50
C ASP A 124 -14.84 14.79 -9.30
N PHE A 125 -14.34 13.94 -10.21
CA PHE A 125 -12.96 13.50 -10.18
C PHE A 125 -11.99 14.65 -10.44
N ASP A 126 -12.24 15.52 -11.41
CA ASP A 126 -11.36 16.64 -11.72
C ASP A 126 -11.30 17.67 -10.56
N ARG A 127 -12.43 17.98 -9.91
CA ARG A 127 -12.46 18.78 -8.67
C ARG A 127 -11.66 18.12 -7.54
N TYR A 128 -11.83 16.82 -7.35
CA TYR A 128 -11.11 16.04 -6.36
C TYR A 128 -9.60 16.05 -6.65
N ALA A 129 -9.20 15.79 -7.89
CA ALA A 129 -7.81 15.76 -8.30
C ALA A 129 -7.10 17.12 -8.18
N ALA A 130 -7.83 18.22 -8.37
CA ALA A 130 -7.29 19.58 -8.16
C ALA A 130 -7.08 19.90 -6.66
N ALA A 131 -7.90 19.34 -5.77
CA ALA A 131 -7.87 19.65 -4.33
C ALA A 131 -6.97 18.71 -3.52
N VAL A 132 -6.79 17.44 -3.96
CA VAL A 132 -6.10 16.40 -3.20
C VAL A 132 -4.92 15.85 -4.02
N PRO A 133 -3.69 15.83 -3.45
CA PRO A 133 -2.52 15.36 -4.17
C PRO A 133 -2.57 13.85 -4.43
N LEU A 134 -1.82 13.41 -5.46
CA LEU A 134 -1.79 12.03 -5.93
C LEU A 134 -1.32 11.06 -4.85
N PHE A 135 -0.22 11.37 -4.16
CA PHE A 135 0.46 10.42 -3.27
C PHE A 135 0.86 11.00 -1.92
N PHE A 136 1.62 12.09 -1.86
CA PHE A 136 2.03 12.69 -0.60
C PHE A 136 0.85 13.38 0.08
N PRO A 137 0.57 13.06 1.38
CA PRO A 137 -0.62 13.56 2.02
C PRO A 137 -0.51 15.05 2.33
N ARG A 138 -1.63 15.76 2.24
CA ARG A 138 -1.80 17.12 2.78
C ARG A 138 -1.74 17.08 4.31
N LEU A 139 -1.42 18.22 4.91
CA LEU A 139 -1.46 18.38 6.37
C LEU A 139 -2.88 18.55 6.92
N SER A 140 -3.83 19.00 6.09
CA SER A 140 -5.23 19.17 6.46
C SER A 140 -6.16 18.52 5.42
N PRO A 141 -7.32 17.97 5.81
CA PRO A 141 -8.24 17.34 4.88
C PRO A 141 -8.83 18.35 3.89
N ALA A 142 -9.01 17.93 2.64
CA ALA A 142 -9.74 18.73 1.66
C ALA A 142 -11.23 18.77 2.01
N LYS A 143 -11.84 19.96 1.98
CA LYS A 143 -13.28 20.13 2.14
C LYS A 143 -13.93 20.12 0.76
N LEU A 144 -14.59 19.03 0.40
CA LEU A 144 -15.31 18.87 -0.85
C LEU A 144 -16.82 18.85 -0.54
N SER A 145 -17.57 19.79 -1.08
CA SER A 145 -18.98 20.04 -0.73
C SER A 145 -19.95 18.94 -1.18
N ASN A 146 -19.58 18.08 -2.12
CA ASN A 146 -20.41 16.97 -2.62
C ASN A 146 -19.69 15.64 -2.44
N ALA A 147 -19.06 15.44 -1.30
CA ALA A 147 -18.25 14.27 -1.01
C ALA A 147 -19.13 13.00 -0.90
N GLY A 148 -19.14 12.20 -1.93
CA GLY A 148 -19.51 10.80 -1.80
C GLY A 148 -18.50 10.09 -0.91
N GLY A 149 -18.95 9.49 0.17
CA GLY A 149 -18.10 8.72 1.08
C GLY A 149 -18.59 8.80 2.51
N GLY A 150 -18.86 7.65 3.08
CA GLY A 150 -19.38 7.51 4.43
C GLY A 150 -18.30 7.63 5.51
N ALA A 151 -18.67 7.21 6.72
CA ALA A 151 -17.77 6.99 7.83
C ALA A 151 -17.00 5.66 7.66
N PHE A 152 -15.98 5.44 8.51
CA PHE A 152 -15.27 4.18 8.57
C PHE A 152 -16.22 2.99 8.80
N SER A 153 -16.13 1.97 7.97
CA SER A 153 -16.95 0.76 8.05
C SER A 153 -16.07 -0.48 8.25
N PRO A 154 -16.21 -1.21 9.39
CA PRO A 154 -15.55 -2.50 9.59
C PRO A 154 -15.97 -3.56 8.56
N ILE A 155 -17.21 -3.46 8.06
CA ILE A 155 -17.72 -4.36 7.01
C ILE A 155 -16.94 -4.13 5.72
N GLN A 156 -16.69 -2.87 5.36
CA GLN A 156 -15.93 -2.50 4.18
C GLN A 156 -14.46 -2.92 4.28
N TYR A 157 -13.86 -2.78 5.47
CA TYR A 157 -12.52 -3.31 5.74
C TYR A 157 -12.45 -4.83 5.46
N LYS A 158 -13.41 -5.61 5.95
CA LYS A 158 -13.49 -7.06 5.70
C LYS A 158 -13.72 -7.38 4.23
N LYS A 159 -14.64 -6.67 3.55
CA LYS A 159 -14.96 -6.82 2.11
C LYS A 159 -13.73 -6.55 1.23
N ASN A 160 -12.86 -5.61 1.64
CA ASN A 160 -11.62 -5.28 0.94
C ASN A 160 -10.46 -6.25 1.24
N HIS A 161 -10.65 -7.27 2.07
CA HIS A 161 -9.68 -8.31 2.43
C HIS A 161 -8.34 -7.79 2.98
N GLU A 162 -8.32 -6.60 3.60
CA GLU A 162 -7.09 -5.97 4.08
C GLU A 162 -6.42 -6.70 5.26
N TRP A 163 -7.15 -7.57 5.96
CA TRP A 163 -6.58 -8.45 6.96
C TRP A 163 -5.47 -9.37 6.39
N GLN A 164 -5.51 -9.68 5.06
CA GLN A 164 -4.47 -10.49 4.40
C GLN A 164 -3.11 -9.79 4.41
N ALA A 165 -3.07 -8.46 4.32
CA ALA A 165 -1.82 -7.70 4.42
C ALA A 165 -1.20 -7.82 5.82
N ALA A 166 -2.03 -7.82 6.88
CA ALA A 166 -1.57 -8.01 8.24
C ALA A 166 -1.01 -9.42 8.46
N VAL A 167 -1.71 -10.45 7.98
CA VAL A 167 -1.24 -11.84 8.03
C VAL A 167 0.07 -12.01 7.27
N GLY A 168 0.16 -11.50 6.04
CA GLY A 168 1.38 -11.57 5.23
C GLY A 168 2.58 -10.88 5.89
N PHE A 169 2.35 -9.71 6.51
CA PHE A 169 3.40 -9.01 7.25
C PHE A 169 3.85 -9.77 8.50
N MET A 170 2.92 -10.33 9.26
CA MET A 170 3.23 -11.13 10.44
C MET A 170 4.06 -12.37 10.06
N LEU A 171 3.68 -13.09 8.99
CA LEU A 171 4.45 -14.23 8.49
C LEU A 171 5.86 -13.82 8.07
N LEU A 172 6.00 -12.68 7.41
CA LEU A 172 7.31 -12.14 7.04
C LEU A 172 8.18 -11.86 8.26
N LEU A 173 7.64 -11.25 9.30
CA LEU A 173 8.38 -10.98 10.55
C LEU A 173 8.82 -12.29 11.22
N ILE A 174 7.96 -13.31 11.25
CA ILE A 174 8.30 -14.64 11.78
C ILE A 174 9.48 -15.23 10.99
N VAL A 175 9.43 -15.18 9.65
CA VAL A 175 10.52 -15.67 8.80
C VAL A 175 11.82 -14.90 9.06
N LEU A 176 11.77 -13.57 9.25
CA LEU A 176 12.96 -12.78 9.57
C LEU A 176 13.54 -13.15 10.94
N VAL A 177 12.71 -13.45 11.95
CA VAL A 177 13.16 -13.94 13.25
C VAL A 177 13.85 -15.31 13.10
N LEU A 178 13.28 -16.22 12.30
CA LEU A 178 13.90 -17.51 12.01
C LEU A 178 15.24 -17.34 11.28
N ILE A 179 15.32 -16.48 10.25
CA ILE A 179 16.58 -16.18 9.55
C ILE A 179 17.63 -15.66 10.52
N TRP A 180 17.26 -14.72 11.39
CA TRP A 180 18.18 -14.23 12.43
C TRP A 180 18.64 -15.35 13.34
N ARG A 181 17.72 -16.17 13.85
CA ARG A 181 18.03 -17.26 14.78
C ARG A 181 18.97 -18.30 14.18
N PHE A 182 18.77 -18.69 12.92
CA PHE A 182 19.57 -19.72 12.26
C PHE A 182 20.87 -19.22 11.63
N ARG A 183 21.02 -17.91 11.39
CA ARG A 183 22.28 -17.33 10.87
C ARG A 183 23.24 -16.85 11.97
N THR A 184 22.81 -16.81 13.23
CA THR A 184 23.63 -16.41 14.38
C THR A 184 24.31 -17.62 15.05
N PHE A 185 24.08 -18.80 14.54
CA PHE A 185 24.77 -20.05 14.89
C PHE A 185 25.43 -20.64 13.64
#